data_1815a47e5c18622731789b5276c4d58e
#
_entry.id   1815a47e5c18622731789b5276c4d58e
#
_cell.length_a   1.000
_cell.length_b   1.000
_cell.length_c   1.000
_cell.angle_alpha   90.00
_cell.angle_beta   90.00
_cell.angle_gamma   90.00
#
_symmetry.space_group_name_H-M   'P 1'
#
loop_
_entity.id
_entity.type
_entity.pdbx_description
1 polymer ?
#
loop_
_entity_poly.entity_id
_entity_poly.type
_entity_poly.pdbx_seq_one_letter_code
_entity_poly.pdbx_strand_id
1 'polypeptide(L)'
;LERVPVLQTPAVNADESVTLAWNTVQGVDYYRIYRRIVGTKTYVCLEETEETGYTDTGVRPGTSYEYTVCGCHVGYQKDSCTKIAQAVQITVTGENVNIQSAQKNQN
;
A
#
# COMPACT_ATOMS: atom_id res chain seq x y z
N LEU A 1 -0.33 25.37 -1.75
CA LEU A 1 0.31 24.34 -0.93
C LEU A 1 0.07 22.97 -1.53
N GLU A 2 1.14 22.22 -1.59
CA GLU A 2 1.05 20.86 -2.04
C GLU A 2 0.28 20.01 -1.04
N ARG A 3 -0.63 19.21 -1.55
CA ARG A 3 -1.37 18.27 -0.72
C ARG A 3 -0.88 16.87 -1.02
N VAL A 4 -0.68 16.11 0.03
CA VAL A 4 -0.16 14.75 -0.05
C VAL A 4 -1.31 13.80 0.27
N PRO A 5 -1.47 12.70 -0.47
CA PRO A 5 -2.51 11.74 -0.13
C PRO A 5 -2.29 11.18 1.28
N VAL A 6 -3.37 10.75 1.92
CA VAL A 6 -3.32 10.13 3.23
C VAL A 6 -3.81 8.71 3.08
N LEU A 7 -2.94 7.75 3.37
CA LEU A 7 -3.30 6.33 3.31
C LEU A 7 -4.13 5.95 4.51
N GLN A 8 -5.18 5.19 4.25
CA GLN A 8 -5.95 4.54 5.31
C GLN A 8 -5.19 3.33 5.80
N THR A 9 -5.56 2.81 6.95
CA THR A 9 -4.99 1.58 7.47
C THR A 9 -5.21 0.47 6.44
N PRO A 10 -4.15 -0.21 6.00
CA PRO A 10 -4.31 -1.27 5.01
C PRO A 10 -4.98 -2.49 5.60
N ALA A 11 -5.57 -3.32 4.75
CA ALA A 11 -6.27 -4.51 5.17
C ALA A 11 -5.73 -5.72 4.44
N VAL A 12 -5.57 -6.83 5.17
CA VAL A 12 -5.23 -8.11 4.57
C VAL A 12 -6.53 -8.82 4.24
N ASN A 13 -6.69 -9.19 2.98
CA ASN A 13 -7.89 -9.85 2.50
C ASN A 13 -7.83 -11.36 2.76
N ALA A 14 -8.96 -12.04 2.56
CA ALA A 14 -9.03 -13.47 2.80
C ALA A 14 -8.07 -14.26 1.93
N ASP A 15 -7.76 -13.76 0.73
CA ASP A 15 -6.83 -14.41 -0.18
C ASP A 15 -5.38 -13.97 0.06
N GLU A 16 -5.15 -13.28 1.18
CA GLU A 16 -3.82 -12.81 1.61
C GLU A 16 -3.26 -11.68 0.75
N SER A 17 -4.07 -11.06 -0.09
CA SER A 17 -3.69 -9.81 -0.75
C SER A 17 -3.89 -8.65 0.22
N VAL A 18 -3.33 -7.49 -0.12
CA VAL A 18 -3.43 -6.30 0.72
C VAL A 18 -4.19 -5.23 -0.04
N THR A 19 -5.23 -4.70 0.58
CA THR A 19 -6.00 -3.58 0.02
C THR A 19 -5.53 -2.28 0.62
N LEU A 20 -5.23 -1.33 -0.27
CA LEU A 20 -4.85 0.04 0.08
C LEU A 20 -5.94 0.98 -0.38
N ALA A 21 -6.12 2.05 0.36
CA ALA A 21 -7.04 3.13 -0.03
C ALA A 21 -6.49 4.45 0.48
N TRP A 22 -6.77 5.51 -0.25
CA TRP A 22 -6.38 6.85 0.14
C TRP A 22 -7.42 7.83 -0.37
N ASN A 23 -7.28 9.09 0.01
CA ASN A 23 -8.23 10.12 -0.37
C ASN A 23 -7.87 10.73 -1.72
N THR A 24 -8.88 11.21 -2.41
CA THR A 24 -8.68 12.00 -3.61
C THR A 24 -7.96 13.30 -3.23
N VAL A 25 -6.94 13.64 -4.00
CA VAL A 25 -6.25 14.91 -3.86
C VAL A 25 -6.58 15.75 -5.09
N GLN A 26 -7.16 16.90 -4.86
CA GLN A 26 -7.61 17.77 -5.94
C GLN A 26 -6.43 18.21 -6.80
N GLY A 27 -6.60 18.17 -8.10
CA GLY A 27 -5.58 18.61 -9.05
C GLY A 27 -4.60 17.52 -9.44
N VAL A 28 -4.68 16.35 -8.82
CA VAL A 28 -3.82 15.22 -9.15
C VAL A 28 -4.42 14.47 -10.33
N ASP A 29 -3.57 14.07 -11.26
CA ASP A 29 -4.02 13.34 -12.44
C ASP A 29 -4.00 11.83 -12.22
N TYR A 30 -3.04 11.33 -11.45
CA TYR A 30 -2.91 9.91 -11.15
C TYR A 30 -2.06 9.75 -9.90
N TYR A 31 -1.97 8.52 -9.40
CA TYR A 31 -1.22 8.20 -8.19
C TYR A 31 -0.21 7.12 -8.50
N ARG A 32 0.92 7.14 -7.78
CA ARG A 32 1.93 6.07 -7.82
C ARG A 32 1.96 5.38 -6.47
N ILE A 33 1.87 4.06 -6.49
CA ILE A 33 1.89 3.24 -5.29
C ILE A 33 3.25 2.59 -5.16
N TYR A 34 3.83 2.70 -3.97
CA TYR A 34 5.15 2.17 -3.67
C TYR A 34 5.08 1.19 -2.52
N ARG A 35 5.93 0.19 -2.57
CA ARG A 35 6.04 -0.82 -1.51
C ARG A 35 7.50 -1.13 -1.26
N ARG A 36 7.82 -1.42 0.00
CA ARG A 36 9.09 -2.05 0.36
C ARG A 36 8.83 -3.06 1.47
N ILE A 37 9.72 -4.03 1.58
CA ILE A 37 9.73 -4.94 2.72
C ILE A 37 10.33 -4.16 3.88
N VAL A 38 9.72 -4.28 5.07
CA VAL A 38 10.22 -3.59 6.26
C VAL A 38 11.67 -3.99 6.49
N GLY A 39 12.51 -3.00 6.71
CA GLY A 39 13.94 -3.23 6.90
C GLY A 39 14.77 -3.03 5.64
N THR A 40 14.14 -2.97 4.48
CA THR A 40 14.86 -2.63 3.25
C THR A 40 14.82 -1.11 3.04
N LYS A 41 15.70 -0.62 2.17
CA LYS A 41 15.86 0.83 2.02
C LYS A 41 15.09 1.40 0.85
N THR A 42 14.76 0.59 -0.14
CA THR A 42 14.27 1.10 -1.42
C THR A 42 12.82 0.71 -1.64
N TYR A 43 12.00 1.71 -1.94
CA TYR A 43 10.64 1.49 -2.38
C TYR A 43 10.64 1.10 -3.86
N VAL A 44 9.73 0.21 -4.21
CA VAL A 44 9.49 -0.20 -5.59
C VAL A 44 8.12 0.34 -5.99
N CYS A 45 8.04 0.95 -7.16
CA CYS A 45 6.76 1.40 -7.68
C CYS A 45 5.99 0.20 -8.19
N LEU A 46 4.83 -0.05 -7.59
CA LEU A 46 4.01 -1.20 -7.95
C LEU A 46 3.10 -0.88 -9.14
N GLU A 47 2.54 0.33 -9.15
CA GLU A 47 1.50 0.65 -10.11
C GLU A 47 1.28 2.15 -10.16
N GLU A 48 0.75 2.62 -11.29
CA GLU A 48 0.19 3.95 -11.42
C GLU A 48 -1.30 3.78 -11.68
N THR A 49 -2.13 4.60 -11.04
CA THR A 49 -3.58 4.45 -11.15
C THR A 49 -4.25 5.80 -10.99
N GLU A 50 -5.39 5.96 -11.64
CA GLU A 50 -6.24 7.14 -11.42
C GLU A 50 -7.22 6.90 -10.28
N GLU A 51 -7.30 5.68 -9.79
CA GLU A 51 -8.17 5.32 -8.68
C GLU A 51 -7.53 5.73 -7.35
N THR A 52 -8.31 5.68 -6.28
CA THR A 52 -7.81 5.99 -4.93
C THR A 52 -7.69 4.72 -4.10
N GLY A 53 -7.43 3.62 -4.75
CA GLY A 53 -7.23 2.33 -4.09
C GLY A 53 -6.45 1.39 -4.96
N TYR A 54 -5.93 0.34 -4.33
CA TYR A 54 -5.10 -0.64 -5.03
C TYR A 54 -5.08 -1.92 -4.22
N THR A 55 -5.13 -3.06 -4.91
CA THR A 55 -5.00 -4.35 -4.25
C THR A 55 -3.69 -4.99 -4.70
N ASP A 56 -2.82 -5.22 -3.73
CA ASP A 56 -1.51 -5.80 -3.97
C ASP A 56 -1.59 -7.30 -3.79
N THR A 57 -1.48 -8.02 -4.89
CA THR A 57 -1.52 -9.48 -4.88
C THR A 57 -0.13 -10.10 -4.87
N GLY A 58 0.91 -9.26 -4.90
CA GLY A 58 2.29 -9.75 -4.97
C GLY A 58 2.97 -9.91 -3.61
N VAL A 59 2.18 -9.94 -2.54
CA VAL A 59 2.72 -10.06 -1.18
C VAL A 59 2.84 -11.52 -0.78
N ARG A 60 3.65 -11.77 0.26
CA ARG A 60 3.88 -13.12 0.78
C ARG A 60 3.43 -13.20 2.23
N PRO A 61 2.78 -14.30 2.61
CA PRO A 61 2.42 -14.50 4.02
C PRO A 61 3.66 -14.47 4.91
N GLY A 62 3.49 -13.88 6.08
CA GLY A 62 4.56 -13.79 7.07
C GLY A 62 5.50 -12.62 6.87
N THR A 63 5.33 -11.84 5.82
CA THR A 63 6.21 -10.71 5.51
C THR A 63 5.54 -9.41 5.90
N SER A 64 6.34 -8.47 6.41
CA SER A 64 5.87 -7.13 6.76
C SER A 64 6.28 -6.16 5.66
N TYR A 65 5.32 -5.36 5.24
CA TYR A 65 5.51 -4.40 4.15
C TYR A 65 5.19 -3.00 4.61
N GLU A 66 5.84 -2.04 3.96
CA GLU A 66 5.48 -0.64 4.07
C GLU A 66 5.00 -0.15 2.73
N TYR A 67 3.93 0.63 2.74
CA TYR A 67 3.35 1.22 1.54
C TYR A 67 3.32 2.72 1.67
N THR A 68 3.49 3.38 0.54
CA THR A 68 3.24 4.81 0.44
C THR A 68 2.71 5.12 -0.94
N VAL A 69 2.22 6.33 -1.11
CA VAL A 69 1.61 6.77 -2.37
C VAL A 69 1.91 8.24 -2.54
N CYS A 70 2.03 8.67 -3.79
CA CYS A 70 2.10 10.09 -4.11
C CYS A 70 1.11 10.42 -5.21
N GLY A 71 0.74 11.70 -5.32
CA GLY A 71 -0.11 12.18 -6.38
C GLY A 71 0.73 12.85 -7.45
N CYS A 72 0.40 12.59 -8.71
CA CYS A 72 1.21 13.07 -9.84
C CYS A 72 0.40 13.92 -10.78
N HIS A 73 1.07 14.90 -11.38
CA HIS A 73 0.50 15.81 -12.37
C HIS A 73 1.20 15.58 -13.69
N VAL A 74 0.42 15.47 -14.75
CA VAL A 74 0.95 15.35 -16.09
C VAL A 74 1.55 16.69 -16.49
N GLY A 75 2.80 16.66 -16.94
CA GLY A 75 3.50 17.85 -17.36
C GLY A 75 3.81 17.83 -18.85
N TYR A 76 4.31 18.96 -19.33
CA TYR A 76 4.62 19.10 -20.74
C TYR A 76 5.73 18.15 -21.19
N GLN A 77 6.85 18.16 -20.48
CA GLN A 77 7.98 17.29 -20.82
C GLN A 77 8.17 16.17 -19.84
N LYS A 78 7.74 16.38 -18.61
CA LYS A 78 7.80 15.36 -17.56
C LYS A 78 6.69 15.63 -16.57
N ASP A 79 6.29 14.58 -15.90
CA ASP A 79 5.30 14.68 -14.84
C ASP A 79 5.98 15.14 -13.56
N SER A 80 5.19 15.72 -12.66
CA SER A 80 5.66 16.11 -11.35
C SER A 80 4.79 15.43 -10.31
N CYS A 81 5.38 15.09 -9.17
CA CYS A 81 4.65 14.36 -8.14
C CYS A 81 4.80 15.06 -6.81
N THR A 82 3.80 14.89 -5.95
CA THR A 82 3.86 15.37 -4.58
C THR A 82 4.92 14.58 -3.82
N LYS A 83 5.18 15.00 -2.59
CA LYS A 83 5.92 14.16 -1.67
C LYS A 83 5.12 12.89 -1.43
N ILE A 84 5.81 11.84 -1.00
CA ILE A 84 5.15 10.59 -0.67
C ILE A 84 4.37 10.77 0.62
N ALA A 85 3.26 10.03 0.72
CA ALA A 85 2.43 10.01 1.92
C ALA A 85 3.20 9.40 3.08
N GLN A 86 2.74 9.67 4.30
CA GLN A 86 3.24 8.95 5.45
C GLN A 86 2.99 7.46 5.23
N ALA A 87 4.03 6.66 5.39
CA ALA A 87 3.95 5.23 5.10
C ALA A 87 3.06 4.51 6.10
N VAL A 88 2.41 3.47 5.63
CA VAL A 88 1.65 2.56 6.48
C VAL A 88 2.30 1.19 6.41
N GLN A 89 2.23 0.46 7.50
CA GLN A 89 2.88 -0.84 7.61
C GLN A 89 1.83 -1.91 7.87
N ILE A 90 2.05 -3.08 7.29
CA ILE A 90 1.17 -4.22 7.54
C ILE A 90 1.99 -5.51 7.45
N THR A 91 1.64 -6.46 8.30
CA THR A 91 2.19 -7.81 8.22
C THR A 91 1.12 -8.70 7.61
N VAL A 92 1.50 -9.41 6.54
CA VAL A 92 0.57 -10.33 5.87
C VAL A 92 0.56 -11.61 6.68
N THR A 93 -0.57 -11.86 7.35
CA THR A 93 -0.71 -13.06 8.16
C THR A 93 -1.13 -14.21 7.25
N GLY A 94 -0.48 -15.35 7.43
CA GLY A 94 -0.86 -16.52 6.69
C GLY A 94 -2.02 -17.22 7.35
N GLU A 95 -2.71 -18.01 6.56
CA GLU A 95 -3.85 -18.76 7.04
C GLU A 95 -3.48 -19.71 8.17
N ASN A 96 -2.27 -20.26 8.13
CA ASN A 96 -1.80 -21.17 9.16
C ASN A 96 -1.76 -20.51 10.54
N VAL A 97 -1.43 -19.23 10.58
CA VAL A 97 -1.39 -18.52 11.86
C VAL A 97 -2.78 -18.49 12.48
N ASN A 98 -3.80 -18.22 11.67
CA ASN A 98 -5.17 -18.16 12.16
C ASN A 98 -5.66 -19.53 12.58
N ILE A 99 -5.35 -20.55 11.82
CA ILE A 99 -5.75 -21.91 12.14
C ILE A 99 -5.11 -22.37 13.44
N GLN A 100 -3.84 -22.06 13.64
CA GLN A 100 -3.17 -22.45 14.87
C GLN A 100 -3.76 -21.78 16.07
N SER A 101 -4.16 -20.54 15.94
CA SER A 101 -4.83 -19.85 17.04
C SER A 101 -6.11 -20.55 17.43
N ALA A 102 -6.89 -20.97 16.44
CA ALA A 102 -8.12 -21.69 16.70
C ALA A 102 -7.85 -23.03 17.34
N GLN A 103 -6.84 -23.74 16.88
CA GLN A 103 -6.52 -25.06 17.40
C GLN A 103 -6.03 -25.01 18.83
N LYS A 104 -5.30 -23.99 19.19
CA LYS A 104 -4.80 -23.87 20.56
C LYS A 104 -5.95 -23.84 21.54
N ASN A 105 -7.06 -23.31 21.14
CA ASN A 105 -8.21 -23.22 22.03
C ASN A 105 -8.85 -24.57 22.28
N GLN A 106 -8.53 -25.54 21.46
CA GLN A 106 -9.09 -26.88 21.59
C GLN A 106 -8.25 -27.77 22.46
N ASN A 107 -7.03 -27.40 22.65
CA ASN A 107 -6.11 -28.18 23.48
C ASN A 107 -6.09 -27.67 24.92
#